data_732d1f735b9681d09cce81ff3d1d44d8
#
_entry.id   732d1f735b9681d09cce81ff3d1d44d8
#
_cell.length_a   1.000
_cell.length_b   1.000
_cell.length_c   1.000
_cell.angle_alpha   90.00
_cell.angle_beta   90.00
_cell.angle_gamma   90.00
#
_symmetry.space_group_name_H-M   'P 1'
#
loop_
_entity.id
_entity.type
_entity.pdbx_description
1 polymer ?
#
loop_
_entity_poly.entity_id
_entity_poly.type
_entity_poly.pdbx_seq_one_letter_code
_entity_poly.pdbx_strand_id
1 'polypeptide(L)'
;MTLDVVLTPVGLAPAEIHGRAVFVIDILRAGTTICAALANGARAVVPVASTEEALRLTQTLGPEETVLAGERDCLRIPGFALGNSPREMTPEAVGGRTVVLTTTNGTGALLAVAGAATVHVAAAVNFSLMAERIREAWARGQPILVVCAGRAQRFALDDGYTAGRLVEAALAGRRGRKGLNDAALATLDLVRRYGRRWDRPLARSQGGRDLAALGLEADIVSAATQDAWPVLARYAERRVTAAPVRPPA
;
A
#
# COMPACT_ATOMS: atom_id res chain seq x y z
N MET A 1 21.25 7.29 10.39
CA MET A 1 19.84 6.96 10.22
C MET A 1 19.30 7.73 9.03
N THR A 2 18.65 7.03 8.10
CA THR A 2 18.07 7.61 6.88
C THR A 2 16.59 7.23 6.76
N LEU A 3 15.81 8.14 6.21
CA LEU A 3 14.46 7.90 5.75
C LEU A 3 14.37 8.42 4.32
N ASP A 4 14.33 7.49 3.39
CA ASP A 4 14.27 7.78 1.97
C ASP A 4 12.86 7.50 1.43
N VAL A 5 12.46 8.27 0.45
CA VAL A 5 11.26 8.02 -0.35
C VAL A 5 11.69 7.74 -1.78
N VAL A 6 11.13 6.71 -2.39
CA VAL A 6 11.18 6.52 -3.85
C VAL A 6 9.77 6.65 -4.41
N LEU A 7 9.62 7.45 -5.45
CA LEU A 7 8.31 7.82 -6.00
C LEU A 7 7.76 6.78 -6.99
N THR A 8 8.57 5.75 -7.27
CA THR A 8 8.23 4.59 -8.10
C THR A 8 9.27 3.49 -7.83
N PRO A 9 8.93 2.20 -7.91
CA PRO A 9 9.90 1.12 -7.68
C PRO A 9 10.89 0.93 -8.84
N VAL A 10 10.75 1.68 -9.92
CA VAL A 10 11.64 1.57 -11.11
C VAL A 10 13.07 1.92 -10.76
N GLY A 11 13.99 1.01 -11.06
CA GLY A 11 15.42 1.20 -10.80
C GLY A 11 15.85 0.94 -9.36
N LEU A 12 14.94 0.55 -8.47
CA LEU A 12 15.27 0.23 -7.07
C LEU A 12 16.15 -1.03 -7.01
N ALA A 13 17.38 -0.87 -6.59
CA ALA A 13 18.33 -1.96 -6.50
C ALA A 13 18.17 -2.76 -5.18
N PRO A 14 18.46 -4.07 -5.16
CA PRO A 14 18.39 -4.89 -3.96
C PRO A 14 19.20 -4.33 -2.77
N ALA A 15 20.36 -3.70 -3.04
CA ALA A 15 21.20 -3.07 -2.01
C ALA A 15 20.52 -1.89 -1.31
N GLU A 16 19.60 -1.21 -1.97
CA GLU A 16 18.84 -0.09 -1.40
C GLU A 16 17.71 -0.55 -0.47
N ILE A 17 17.36 -1.83 -0.52
CA ILE A 17 16.24 -2.43 0.23
C ILE A 17 16.76 -3.20 1.44
N HIS A 18 17.93 -3.84 1.30
CA HIS A 18 18.47 -4.74 2.31
C HIS A 18 18.63 -4.05 3.67
N GLY A 19 18.19 -4.72 4.75
CA GLY A 19 18.29 -4.23 6.12
C GLY A 19 17.32 -3.10 6.50
N ARG A 20 16.51 -2.60 5.57
CA ARG A 20 15.58 -1.49 5.81
C ARG A 20 14.20 -1.94 6.29
N ALA A 21 13.54 -1.06 7.04
CA ALA A 21 12.10 -1.10 7.22
C ALA A 21 11.44 -0.41 6.03
N VAL A 22 10.63 -1.15 5.27
CA VAL A 22 10.00 -0.66 4.04
C VAL A 22 8.51 -0.46 4.25
N PHE A 23 7.97 0.67 3.76
CA PHE A 23 6.55 0.98 3.73
C PHE A 23 6.13 1.16 2.27
N VAL A 24 5.31 0.24 1.75
CA VAL A 24 4.82 0.27 0.36
C VAL A 24 3.48 0.97 0.31
N ILE A 25 3.34 1.90 -0.62
CA ILE A 25 2.14 2.71 -0.83
C ILE A 25 1.61 2.48 -2.25
N ASP A 26 0.37 2.09 -2.36
CA ASP A 26 -0.52 2.17 -3.52
C ASP A 26 -1.90 2.49 -2.98
N ILE A 27 -2.16 3.78 -2.72
CA ILE A 27 -3.38 4.16 -2.01
C ILE A 27 -4.61 4.06 -2.92
N LEU A 28 -4.46 4.32 -4.22
CA LEU A 28 -5.49 4.14 -5.23
C LEU A 28 -5.05 3.12 -6.29
N ARG A 29 -5.23 1.77 -6.00
CA ARG A 29 -6.14 1.25 -4.95
C ARG A 29 -5.53 0.09 -4.16
N ALA A 30 -4.47 -0.59 -4.66
CA ALA A 30 -4.07 -1.90 -4.15
C ALA A 30 -3.79 -1.94 -2.64
N GLY A 31 -3.10 -0.95 -2.08
CA GLY A 31 -2.81 -0.89 -0.64
C GLY A 31 -4.08 -0.79 0.20
N THR A 32 -5.04 0.03 -0.22
CA THR A 32 -6.35 0.17 0.41
C THR A 32 -7.15 -1.14 0.33
N THR A 33 -7.14 -1.78 -0.84
CA THR A 33 -7.83 -3.05 -1.10
C THR A 33 -7.25 -4.19 -0.25
N ILE A 34 -5.93 -4.27 -0.10
CA ILE A 34 -5.25 -5.24 0.77
C ILE A 34 -5.68 -5.03 2.23
N CYS A 35 -5.70 -3.79 2.71
CA CYS A 35 -6.15 -3.50 4.07
C CYS A 35 -7.60 -3.89 4.29
N ALA A 36 -8.50 -3.59 3.34
CA ALA A 36 -9.91 -3.98 3.40
C ALA A 36 -10.07 -5.51 3.45
N ALA A 37 -9.38 -6.25 2.58
CA ALA A 37 -9.44 -7.70 2.54
C ALA A 37 -9.01 -8.33 3.89
N LEU A 38 -7.89 -7.88 4.45
CA LEU A 38 -7.38 -8.39 5.72
C LEU A 38 -8.28 -8.02 6.91
N ALA A 39 -8.82 -6.80 6.94
CA ALA A 39 -9.75 -6.37 7.98
C ALA A 39 -11.07 -7.16 7.95
N ASN A 40 -11.48 -7.61 6.79
CA ASN A 40 -12.69 -8.40 6.57
C ASN A 40 -12.42 -9.92 6.60
N GLY A 41 -11.30 -10.32 7.19
CA GLY A 41 -11.03 -11.70 7.55
C GLY A 41 -10.34 -12.54 6.47
N ALA A 42 -9.79 -11.93 5.41
CA ALA A 42 -8.93 -12.68 4.50
C ALA A 42 -7.75 -13.29 5.27
N ARG A 43 -7.45 -14.57 5.02
CA ARG A 43 -6.32 -15.28 5.64
C ARG A 43 -4.99 -14.66 5.24
N ALA A 44 -4.88 -14.28 3.98
CA ALA A 44 -3.73 -13.61 3.39
C ALA A 44 -4.12 -12.94 2.07
N VAL A 45 -3.31 -11.98 1.61
CA VAL A 45 -3.32 -11.49 0.23
C VAL A 45 -1.99 -11.85 -0.40
N VAL A 46 -2.02 -12.58 -1.53
CA VAL A 46 -0.83 -12.98 -2.27
C VAL A 46 -0.71 -12.13 -3.54
N PRO A 47 0.22 -11.16 -3.56
CA PRO A 47 0.47 -10.37 -4.76
C PRO A 47 1.20 -11.22 -5.81
N VAL A 48 0.71 -11.21 -7.03
CA VAL A 48 1.32 -11.90 -8.17
C VAL A 48 1.54 -10.96 -9.35
N ALA A 49 2.51 -11.29 -10.21
CA ALA A 49 2.94 -10.42 -11.28
C ALA A 49 1.98 -10.44 -12.50
N SER A 50 1.30 -11.57 -12.73
CA SER A 50 0.47 -11.73 -13.92
C SER A 50 -0.83 -12.50 -13.65
N THR A 51 -1.75 -12.42 -14.61
CA THR A 51 -3.00 -13.19 -14.61
C THR A 51 -2.73 -14.70 -14.65
N GLU A 52 -1.75 -15.13 -15.43
CA GLU A 52 -1.36 -16.53 -15.56
C GLU A 52 -0.79 -17.07 -14.25
N GLU A 53 0.02 -16.29 -13.53
CA GLU A 53 0.52 -16.65 -12.20
C GLU A 53 -0.65 -16.78 -11.21
N ALA A 54 -1.61 -15.85 -11.26
CA ALA A 54 -2.79 -15.88 -10.40
C ALA A 54 -3.62 -17.17 -10.60
N LEU A 55 -3.89 -17.52 -11.85
CA LEU A 55 -4.66 -18.74 -12.18
C LEU A 55 -3.94 -20.00 -11.73
N ARG A 56 -2.63 -20.12 -12.00
CA ARG A 56 -1.84 -21.28 -11.56
C ARG A 56 -1.83 -21.42 -10.04
N LEU A 57 -1.64 -20.32 -9.32
CA LEU A 57 -1.60 -20.35 -7.87
C LEU A 57 -2.94 -20.77 -7.28
N THR A 58 -4.06 -20.28 -7.82
CA THR A 58 -5.40 -20.67 -7.39
C THR A 58 -5.67 -22.17 -7.61
N GLN A 59 -5.21 -22.73 -8.73
CA GLN A 59 -5.30 -24.18 -8.96
C GLN A 59 -4.48 -24.98 -7.94
N THR A 60 -3.30 -24.47 -7.56
CA THR A 60 -2.40 -25.14 -6.59
C THR A 60 -2.94 -25.08 -5.16
N LEU A 61 -3.49 -23.94 -4.74
CA LEU A 61 -4.01 -23.74 -3.38
C LEU A 61 -5.44 -24.27 -3.19
N GLY A 62 -6.16 -24.50 -4.28
CA GLY A 62 -7.57 -24.90 -4.30
C GLY A 62 -8.51 -23.71 -4.48
N PRO A 63 -9.50 -23.83 -5.39
CA PRO A 63 -10.44 -22.75 -5.69
C PRO A 63 -11.35 -22.37 -4.51
N GLU A 64 -11.66 -23.31 -3.62
CA GLU A 64 -12.48 -23.05 -2.42
C GLU A 64 -11.72 -22.24 -1.36
N GLU A 65 -10.40 -22.38 -1.29
CA GLU A 65 -9.53 -21.73 -0.33
C GLU A 65 -9.05 -20.34 -0.81
N THR A 66 -9.33 -20.00 -2.08
CA THR A 66 -8.81 -18.81 -2.73
C THR A 66 -9.91 -17.98 -3.39
N VAL A 67 -9.63 -16.72 -3.60
CA VAL A 67 -10.43 -15.83 -4.46
C VAL A 67 -9.50 -14.99 -5.35
N LEU A 68 -9.78 -14.98 -6.65
CA LEU A 68 -9.07 -14.18 -7.62
C LEU A 68 -9.58 -12.75 -7.58
N ALA A 69 -8.67 -11.81 -7.35
CA ALA A 69 -8.93 -10.37 -7.37
C ALA A 69 -7.90 -9.65 -8.25
N GLY A 70 -8.32 -8.60 -8.94
CA GLY A 70 -7.37 -7.82 -9.72
C GLY A 70 -8.00 -6.93 -10.76
N GLU A 71 -7.14 -6.08 -11.33
CA GLU A 71 -7.54 -5.10 -12.34
C GLU A 71 -6.47 -4.93 -13.43
N ARG A 72 -6.96 -4.47 -14.58
CA ARG A 72 -6.17 -3.79 -15.61
C ARG A 72 -6.93 -2.53 -16.02
N ASP A 73 -6.22 -1.40 -16.09
CA ASP A 73 -6.82 -0.09 -16.39
C ASP A 73 -8.02 0.26 -15.50
N CYS A 74 -7.89 0.00 -14.20
CA CYS A 74 -8.91 0.17 -13.16
C CYS A 74 -10.13 -0.78 -13.26
N LEU A 75 -10.28 -1.58 -14.30
CA LEU A 75 -11.38 -2.49 -14.53
C LEU A 75 -11.04 -3.92 -14.06
N ARG A 76 -12.04 -4.63 -13.54
CA ARG A 76 -11.87 -6.03 -13.12
C ARG A 76 -11.43 -6.91 -14.29
N ILE A 77 -10.45 -7.76 -14.04
CA ILE A 77 -9.95 -8.73 -15.03
C ILE A 77 -11.09 -9.71 -15.39
N PRO A 78 -11.36 -9.95 -16.68
CA PRO A 78 -12.33 -10.95 -17.09
C PRO A 78 -12.05 -12.32 -16.46
N GLY A 79 -13.09 -12.96 -15.91
CA GLY A 79 -12.99 -14.26 -15.24
C GLY A 79 -12.53 -14.19 -13.76
N PHE A 80 -12.15 -13.04 -13.24
CA PHE A 80 -11.87 -12.88 -11.81
C PHE A 80 -13.17 -12.61 -11.04
N ALA A 81 -13.23 -13.15 -9.81
CA ALA A 81 -14.39 -12.97 -8.94
C ALA A 81 -14.52 -11.51 -8.46
N LEU A 82 -13.37 -10.90 -8.13
CA LEU A 82 -13.29 -9.54 -7.59
C LEU A 82 -12.38 -8.66 -8.44
N GLY A 83 -12.65 -7.36 -8.44
CA GLY A 83 -11.76 -6.34 -8.99
C GLY A 83 -10.69 -5.91 -7.99
N ASN A 84 -10.32 -4.63 -8.06
CA ASN A 84 -9.41 -3.98 -7.11
C ASN A 84 -10.14 -2.88 -6.32
N SER A 85 -11.46 -2.98 -6.17
CA SER A 85 -12.23 -2.09 -5.30
C SER A 85 -12.14 -2.57 -3.85
N PRO A 86 -11.77 -1.71 -2.89
CA PRO A 86 -11.79 -2.09 -1.48
C PRO A 86 -13.20 -2.45 -0.99
N ARG A 87 -14.24 -1.97 -1.67
CA ARG A 87 -15.65 -2.22 -1.36
C ARG A 87 -16.12 -3.62 -1.77
N GLU A 88 -15.40 -4.28 -2.68
CA GLU A 88 -15.66 -5.68 -3.05
C GLU A 88 -15.07 -6.66 -2.02
N MET A 89 -14.17 -6.22 -1.15
CA MET A 89 -13.51 -7.06 -0.13
C MET A 89 -14.42 -7.22 1.10
N THR A 90 -15.62 -7.74 0.92
CA THR A 90 -16.58 -7.98 2.01
C THR A 90 -16.24 -9.25 2.81
N PRO A 91 -16.69 -9.40 4.07
CA PRO A 91 -16.48 -10.62 4.85
C PRO A 91 -16.97 -11.90 4.13
N GLU A 92 -18.07 -11.81 3.38
CA GLU A 92 -18.62 -12.94 2.61
C GLU A 92 -17.73 -13.32 1.42
N ALA A 93 -17.09 -12.31 0.81
CA ALA A 93 -16.25 -12.53 -0.36
C ALA A 93 -14.86 -13.06 -0.01
N VAL A 94 -14.25 -12.58 1.10
CA VAL A 94 -12.83 -12.86 1.41
C VAL A 94 -12.60 -13.58 2.73
N GLY A 95 -13.60 -13.67 3.61
CA GLY A 95 -13.47 -14.25 4.95
C GLY A 95 -12.94 -15.69 4.92
N GLY A 96 -11.85 -15.96 5.67
CA GLY A 96 -11.18 -17.26 5.73
C GLY A 96 -10.43 -17.69 4.47
N ARG A 97 -10.47 -16.92 3.38
CA ARG A 97 -9.87 -17.24 2.07
C ARG A 97 -8.55 -16.50 1.86
N THR A 98 -7.74 -17.02 0.95
CA THR A 98 -6.56 -16.34 0.43
C THR A 98 -6.93 -15.55 -0.81
N VAL A 99 -6.74 -14.24 -0.79
CA VAL A 99 -6.94 -13.36 -1.95
C VAL A 99 -5.70 -13.40 -2.83
N VAL A 100 -5.80 -13.92 -4.05
CA VAL A 100 -4.73 -13.88 -5.06
C VAL A 100 -4.95 -12.61 -5.88
N LEU A 101 -4.05 -11.63 -5.69
CA LEU A 101 -4.21 -10.28 -6.22
C LEU A 101 -3.19 -9.95 -7.31
N THR A 102 -3.65 -9.49 -8.48
CA THR A 102 -2.77 -8.90 -9.50
C THR A 102 -3.30 -7.53 -9.96
N THR A 103 -2.43 -6.53 -9.92
CA THR A 103 -2.76 -5.15 -10.28
C THR A 103 -1.70 -4.55 -11.21
N THR A 104 -2.01 -3.44 -11.81
CA THR A 104 -1.10 -2.75 -12.74
C THR A 104 0.17 -2.23 -12.05
N ASN A 105 0.09 -1.77 -10.80
CA ASN A 105 1.21 -1.09 -10.11
C ASN A 105 1.56 -1.73 -8.75
N GLY A 106 0.62 -1.85 -7.82
CA GLY A 106 0.89 -2.16 -6.41
C GLY A 106 1.51 -3.54 -6.18
N THR A 107 1.09 -4.56 -6.92
CA THR A 107 1.67 -5.90 -6.80
C THR A 107 3.15 -5.91 -7.20
N GLY A 108 3.51 -5.18 -8.26
CA GLY A 108 4.90 -5.00 -8.68
C GLY A 108 5.75 -4.31 -7.61
N ALA A 109 5.23 -3.29 -6.93
CA ALA A 109 5.93 -2.59 -5.86
C ALA A 109 6.22 -3.51 -4.65
N LEU A 110 5.27 -4.37 -4.26
CA LEU A 110 5.47 -5.36 -3.20
C LEU A 110 6.52 -6.41 -3.57
N LEU A 111 6.49 -6.91 -4.81
CA LEU A 111 7.47 -7.88 -5.27
C LEU A 111 8.88 -7.28 -5.34
N ALA A 112 9.00 -6.01 -5.72
CA ALA A 112 10.29 -5.31 -5.80
C ALA A 112 11.01 -5.17 -4.45
N VAL A 113 10.30 -5.23 -3.32
CA VAL A 113 10.87 -5.02 -1.98
C VAL A 113 10.97 -6.30 -1.13
N ALA A 114 10.84 -7.46 -1.74
CA ALA A 114 10.79 -8.76 -1.02
C ALA A 114 12.05 -9.07 -0.18
N GLY A 115 13.18 -8.43 -0.44
CA GLY A 115 14.44 -8.61 0.30
C GLY A 115 14.64 -7.68 1.50
N ALA A 116 13.66 -6.86 1.86
CA ALA A 116 13.76 -5.93 2.99
C ALA A 116 13.69 -6.65 4.35
N ALA A 117 14.21 -6.00 5.42
CA ALA A 117 14.13 -6.55 6.77
C ALA A 117 12.68 -6.66 7.27
N THR A 118 11.87 -5.66 6.98
CA THR A 118 10.41 -5.68 7.21
C THR A 118 9.72 -4.91 6.11
N VAL A 119 8.53 -5.38 5.68
CA VAL A 119 7.71 -4.70 4.69
C VAL A 119 6.29 -4.54 5.22
N HIS A 120 5.78 -3.33 5.18
CA HIS A 120 4.40 -2.99 5.54
C HIS A 120 3.67 -2.33 4.38
N VAL A 121 2.39 -2.64 4.22
CA VAL A 121 1.50 -1.94 3.30
C VAL A 121 0.88 -0.76 4.03
N ALA A 122 1.02 0.43 3.46
CA ALA A 122 0.57 1.67 4.07
C ALA A 122 -0.45 2.41 3.19
N ALA A 123 -1.54 2.81 3.80
CA ALA A 123 -2.60 3.60 3.20
C ALA A 123 -3.23 4.53 4.26
N ALA A 124 -4.17 5.40 3.86
CA ALA A 124 -4.89 6.20 4.85
C ALA A 124 -5.72 5.32 5.80
N VAL A 125 -6.29 4.24 5.29
CA VAL A 125 -7.20 3.34 6.04
C VAL A 125 -6.54 2.57 7.19
N ASN A 126 -5.21 2.54 7.27
CA ASN A 126 -4.45 1.98 8.39
C ASN A 126 -3.36 2.94 8.90
N PHE A 127 -3.54 4.23 8.64
CA PHE A 127 -2.50 5.25 8.80
C PHE A 127 -1.93 5.32 10.22
N SER A 128 -2.77 5.31 11.26
CA SER A 128 -2.30 5.45 12.64
C SER A 128 -1.35 4.34 13.06
N LEU A 129 -1.62 3.09 12.66
CA LEU A 129 -0.71 1.97 12.89
C LEU A 129 0.60 2.13 12.11
N MET A 130 0.53 2.57 10.86
CA MET A 130 1.74 2.78 10.06
C MET A 130 2.57 3.95 10.58
N ALA A 131 1.91 5.02 11.04
CA ALA A 131 2.56 6.15 11.69
C ALA A 131 3.27 5.75 13.00
N GLU A 132 2.72 4.80 13.75
CA GLU A 132 3.38 4.22 14.92
C GLU A 132 4.60 3.39 14.50
N ARG A 133 4.44 2.48 13.56
CA ARG A 133 5.55 1.62 13.08
C ARG A 133 6.72 2.42 12.50
N ILE A 134 6.45 3.46 11.72
CA ILE A 134 7.52 4.29 11.14
C ILE A 134 8.23 5.12 12.24
N ARG A 135 7.50 5.62 13.26
CA ARG A 135 8.10 6.30 14.41
C ARG A 135 9.00 5.38 15.23
N GLU A 136 8.57 4.14 15.46
CA GLU A 136 9.38 3.14 16.16
C GLU A 136 10.65 2.78 15.38
N ALA A 137 10.55 2.54 14.08
CA ALA A 137 11.71 2.27 13.24
C ALA A 137 12.70 3.46 13.28
N TRP A 138 12.16 4.69 13.15
CA TRP A 138 12.94 5.92 13.27
C TRP A 138 13.58 6.06 14.65
N ALA A 139 12.87 5.82 15.74
CA ALA A 139 13.40 5.93 17.10
C ALA A 139 14.52 4.90 17.39
N ARG A 140 14.42 3.70 16.80
CA ARG A 140 15.46 2.65 16.91
C ARG A 140 16.66 2.87 16.00
N GLY A 141 16.68 3.94 15.20
CA GLY A 141 17.78 4.20 14.25
C GLY A 141 17.81 3.25 13.05
N GLN A 142 16.72 2.52 12.80
CA GLN A 142 16.61 1.61 11.67
C GLN A 142 16.49 2.43 10.37
N PRO A 143 17.26 2.12 9.31
CA PRO A 143 17.06 2.76 8.02
C PRO A 143 15.67 2.47 7.44
N ILE A 144 15.01 3.52 6.95
CA ILE A 144 13.65 3.44 6.46
C ILE A 144 13.61 3.74 4.96
N LEU A 145 12.76 3.02 4.23
CA LEU A 145 12.43 3.31 2.84
C LEU A 145 10.92 3.32 2.66
N VAL A 146 10.38 4.42 2.16
CA VAL A 146 8.99 4.52 1.73
C VAL A 146 8.95 4.36 0.22
N VAL A 147 8.22 3.37 -0.28
CA VAL A 147 8.13 3.03 -1.70
C VAL A 147 6.73 3.32 -2.20
N CYS A 148 6.58 4.32 -3.05
CA CYS A 148 5.35 4.56 -3.79
C CYS A 148 5.30 3.58 -4.99
N ALA A 149 4.15 2.97 -5.23
CA ALA A 149 3.93 2.15 -6.42
C ALA A 149 3.95 3.00 -7.70
N GLY A 150 3.48 4.23 -7.57
CA GLY A 150 3.33 5.14 -8.69
C GLY A 150 2.24 4.69 -9.66
N ARG A 151 2.16 5.34 -10.82
CA ARG A 151 1.22 4.99 -11.88
C ARG A 151 1.95 4.91 -13.22
N ALA A 152 1.82 3.78 -13.91
CA ALA A 152 2.52 3.54 -15.17
C ALA A 152 4.02 3.87 -15.08
N GLN A 153 4.68 3.42 -14.02
CA GLN A 153 6.10 3.65 -13.72
C GLN A 153 6.48 5.13 -13.52
N ARG A 154 5.51 6.00 -13.22
CA ARG A 154 5.70 7.43 -12.99
C ARG A 154 5.20 7.82 -11.62
N PHE A 155 5.55 9.03 -11.21
CA PHE A 155 5.04 9.65 -9.98
C PHE A 155 3.52 9.68 -9.95
N ALA A 156 2.95 9.29 -8.81
CA ALA A 156 1.53 9.43 -8.49
C ALA A 156 1.36 10.39 -7.29
N LEU A 157 0.49 11.40 -7.45
CA LEU A 157 0.30 12.45 -6.44
C LEU A 157 -0.27 11.89 -5.13
N ASP A 158 -1.21 10.97 -5.22
CA ASP A 158 -1.87 10.29 -4.10
C ASP A 158 -0.88 9.47 -3.26
N ASP A 159 -0.01 8.68 -3.90
CA ASP A 159 1.06 7.94 -3.24
C ASP A 159 2.10 8.89 -2.63
N GLY A 160 2.55 9.90 -3.38
CA GLY A 160 3.52 10.87 -2.91
C GLY A 160 3.02 11.68 -1.71
N TYR A 161 1.74 12.08 -1.71
CA TYR A 161 1.12 12.72 -0.55
C TYR A 161 1.08 11.77 0.65
N THR A 162 0.70 10.51 0.45
CA THR A 162 0.66 9.48 1.50
C THR A 162 2.06 9.23 2.08
N ALA A 163 3.10 9.18 1.24
CA ALA A 163 4.49 9.10 1.67
C ALA A 163 4.88 10.30 2.55
N GLY A 164 4.52 11.51 2.13
CA GLY A 164 4.75 12.73 2.92
C GLY A 164 4.10 12.68 4.30
N ARG A 165 2.88 12.13 4.42
CA ARG A 165 2.19 11.92 5.70
C ARG A 165 2.96 10.95 6.62
N LEU A 166 3.54 9.89 6.06
CA LEU A 166 4.38 8.96 6.83
C LEU A 166 5.70 9.61 7.24
N VAL A 167 6.35 10.38 6.35
CA VAL A 167 7.56 11.14 6.69
C VAL A 167 7.28 12.15 7.80
N GLU A 168 6.17 12.90 7.72
CA GLU A 168 5.73 13.83 8.78
C GLU A 168 5.55 13.08 10.11
N ALA A 169 4.92 11.90 10.09
CA ALA A 169 4.70 11.08 11.27
C ALA A 169 6.02 10.58 11.89
N ALA A 170 6.99 10.15 11.07
CA ALA A 170 8.30 9.72 11.53
C ALA A 170 9.06 10.84 12.24
N LEU A 171 8.95 12.05 11.74
CA LEU A 171 9.61 13.23 12.33
C LEU A 171 8.99 13.66 13.66
N ALA A 172 7.74 13.31 13.95
CA ALA A 172 7.03 13.59 15.19
C ALA A 172 7.19 15.06 15.66
N GLY A 173 7.05 16.01 14.72
CA GLY A 173 7.17 17.45 14.97
C GLY A 173 8.62 17.98 15.01
N ARG A 174 9.63 17.15 14.86
CA ARG A 174 11.02 17.60 14.78
C ARG A 174 11.24 18.46 13.53
N ARG A 175 11.94 19.59 13.67
CA ARG A 175 12.22 20.50 12.56
C ARG A 175 13.40 20.06 11.68
N GLY A 176 14.30 19.22 12.19
CA GLY A 176 15.48 18.74 11.46
C GLY A 176 15.10 17.88 10.27
N ARG A 177 15.81 18.05 9.16
CA ARG A 177 15.61 17.32 7.90
C ARG A 177 16.80 16.41 7.57
N LYS A 178 17.77 16.31 8.49
CA LYS A 178 18.96 15.47 8.31
C LYS A 178 18.55 14.00 8.16
N GLY A 179 19.07 13.35 7.13
CA GLY A 179 18.80 11.94 6.83
C GLY A 179 17.55 11.70 5.96
N LEU A 180 16.95 12.77 5.41
CA LEU A 180 15.90 12.68 4.37
C LEU A 180 16.52 12.89 2.98
N ASN A 181 16.08 12.10 1.99
CA ASN A 181 16.42 12.36 0.60
C ASN A 181 15.50 13.44 -0.02
N ASP A 182 15.80 13.90 -1.23
CA ASP A 182 15.06 14.96 -1.92
C ASP A 182 13.59 14.60 -2.14
N ALA A 183 13.29 13.34 -2.46
CA ALA A 183 11.92 12.89 -2.62
C ALA A 183 11.13 12.96 -1.30
N ALA A 184 11.75 12.61 -0.15
CA ALA A 184 11.12 12.79 1.15
C ALA A 184 10.83 14.27 1.46
N LEU A 185 11.75 15.17 1.11
CA LEU A 185 11.54 16.62 1.25
C LEU A 185 10.39 17.10 0.37
N ALA A 186 10.35 16.71 -0.90
CA ALA A 186 9.28 17.06 -1.83
C ALA A 186 7.91 16.56 -1.37
N THR A 187 7.85 15.33 -0.82
CA THR A 187 6.58 14.77 -0.30
C THR A 187 6.07 15.52 0.94
N LEU A 188 6.96 16.05 1.78
CA LEU A 188 6.56 16.95 2.88
C LEU A 188 5.92 18.25 2.38
N ASP A 189 6.37 18.79 1.24
CA ASP A 189 5.77 20.00 0.65
C ASP A 189 4.37 19.69 0.09
N LEU A 190 4.10 18.49 -0.37
CA LEU A 190 2.73 18.05 -0.68
C LEU A 190 1.83 18.10 0.56
N VAL A 191 2.33 17.63 1.71
CA VAL A 191 1.55 17.70 2.97
C VAL A 191 1.29 19.15 3.37
N ARG A 192 2.26 20.05 3.24
CA ARG A 192 2.08 21.50 3.49
C ARG A 192 1.00 22.09 2.60
N ARG A 193 0.98 21.70 1.30
CA ARG A 193 0.01 22.20 0.32
C ARG A 193 -1.41 21.71 0.57
N TYR A 194 -1.59 20.42 0.90
CA TYR A 194 -2.91 19.80 1.02
C TYR A 194 -3.41 19.70 2.47
N GLY A 195 -2.56 19.99 3.46
CA GLY A 195 -2.87 19.79 4.88
C GLY A 195 -3.05 18.30 5.19
N ARG A 196 -3.86 18.03 6.21
CA ARG A 196 -4.12 16.64 6.65
C ARG A 196 -5.38 16.02 6.02
N ARG A 197 -5.89 16.58 4.96
CA ARG A 197 -7.09 16.11 4.26
C ARG A 197 -6.70 15.13 3.15
N TRP A 198 -7.15 13.90 3.28
CA TRP A 198 -6.90 12.83 2.30
C TRP A 198 -7.66 13.03 1.00
N ASP A 199 -8.92 13.47 1.06
CA ASP A 199 -9.84 13.60 -0.06
C ASP A 199 -9.27 14.41 -1.24
N ARG A 200 -8.63 15.56 -0.95
CA ARG A 200 -8.18 16.48 -1.99
C ARG A 200 -7.04 15.94 -2.86
N PRO A 201 -5.90 15.46 -2.31
CA PRO A 201 -4.82 14.93 -3.15
C PRO A 201 -5.24 13.65 -3.88
N LEU A 202 -6.05 12.80 -3.26
CA LEU A 202 -6.54 11.58 -3.89
C LEU A 202 -7.42 11.89 -5.10
N ALA A 203 -8.45 12.73 -4.95
CA ALA A 203 -9.34 13.10 -6.05
C ALA A 203 -8.62 13.88 -7.18
N ARG A 204 -7.56 14.63 -6.86
CA ARG A 204 -6.78 15.40 -7.85
C ARG A 204 -5.69 14.59 -8.54
N SER A 205 -5.33 13.44 -8.02
CA SER A 205 -4.35 12.56 -8.67
C SER A 205 -4.85 12.06 -10.03
N GLN A 206 -3.95 11.59 -10.87
CA GLN A 206 -4.37 10.96 -12.13
C GLN A 206 -5.23 9.72 -11.82
N GLY A 207 -4.82 8.89 -10.82
CA GLY A 207 -5.60 7.73 -10.39
C GLY A 207 -7.01 8.09 -9.94
N GLY A 208 -7.17 9.16 -9.16
CA GLY A 208 -8.50 9.64 -8.74
C GLY A 208 -9.37 10.11 -9.89
N ARG A 209 -8.81 10.84 -10.86
CA ARG A 209 -9.57 11.26 -12.06
C ARG A 209 -10.00 10.08 -12.93
N ASP A 210 -9.13 9.08 -13.08
CA ASP A 210 -9.45 7.90 -13.88
C ASP A 210 -10.54 7.06 -13.20
N LEU A 211 -10.50 6.91 -11.88
CA LEU A 211 -11.56 6.24 -11.12
C LEU A 211 -12.89 6.99 -11.23
N ALA A 212 -12.87 8.32 -11.12
CA ALA A 212 -14.08 9.13 -11.28
C ALA A 212 -14.68 9.01 -12.69
N ALA A 213 -13.84 9.00 -13.73
CA ALA A 213 -14.30 8.81 -15.11
C ALA A 213 -14.96 7.44 -15.36
N LEU A 214 -14.69 6.45 -14.51
CA LEU A 214 -15.27 5.10 -14.55
C LEU A 214 -16.44 4.91 -13.57
N GLY A 215 -16.89 5.96 -12.86
CA GLY A 215 -17.95 5.86 -11.86
C GLY A 215 -17.53 5.15 -10.56
N LEU A 216 -16.23 5.17 -10.25
CA LEU A 216 -15.63 4.50 -9.07
C LEU A 216 -15.25 5.50 -7.97
N GLU A 217 -15.89 6.67 -7.89
CA GLU A 217 -15.64 7.72 -6.89
C GLU A 217 -15.77 7.21 -5.46
N ALA A 218 -16.62 6.23 -5.23
CA ALA A 218 -16.80 5.62 -3.91
C ALA A 218 -15.53 4.92 -3.41
N ASP A 219 -14.65 4.45 -4.29
CA ASP A 219 -13.34 3.89 -3.93
C ASP A 219 -12.41 4.99 -3.41
N ILE A 220 -12.48 6.20 -3.98
CA ILE A 220 -11.70 7.36 -3.52
C ILE A 220 -12.15 7.75 -2.11
N VAL A 221 -13.47 7.76 -1.84
CA VAL A 221 -14.02 8.05 -0.51
C VAL A 221 -13.53 7.00 0.49
N SER A 222 -13.60 5.72 0.15
CA SER A 222 -13.12 4.62 0.99
C SER A 222 -11.62 4.78 1.29
N ALA A 223 -10.81 5.05 0.26
CA ALA A 223 -9.36 5.23 0.40
C ALA A 223 -8.97 6.48 1.20
N ALA A 224 -9.83 7.52 1.22
CA ALA A 224 -9.61 8.76 1.96
C ALA A 224 -10.07 8.68 3.43
N THR A 225 -10.73 7.59 3.85
CA THR A 225 -11.24 7.43 5.21
C THR A 225 -10.15 6.90 6.12
N GLN A 226 -9.54 7.80 6.89
CA GLN A 226 -8.43 7.45 7.77
C GLN A 226 -8.86 6.40 8.81
N ASP A 227 -8.00 5.37 8.97
CA ASP A 227 -8.16 4.28 9.94
C ASP A 227 -9.48 3.49 9.82
N ALA A 228 -10.09 3.47 8.63
CA ALA A 228 -11.30 2.67 8.37
C ALA A 228 -11.03 1.16 8.49
N TRP A 229 -9.84 0.72 8.16
CA TRP A 229 -9.37 -0.68 8.28
C TRP A 229 -8.00 -0.72 8.98
N PRO A 230 -7.97 -0.60 10.31
CA PRO A 230 -6.73 -0.45 11.07
C PRO A 230 -6.01 -1.80 11.25
N VAL A 231 -5.46 -2.33 10.16
CA VAL A 231 -4.70 -3.59 10.14
C VAL A 231 -3.20 -3.34 10.01
N LEU A 232 -2.39 -4.10 10.74
CA LEU A 232 -0.95 -4.15 10.55
C LEU A 232 -0.63 -5.08 9.38
N ALA A 233 -0.79 -4.59 8.16
CA ALA A 233 -0.58 -5.34 6.93
C ALA A 233 0.93 -5.54 6.68
N ARG A 234 1.44 -6.76 6.94
CA ARG A 234 2.84 -7.13 6.80
C ARG A 234 3.04 -8.05 5.60
N TYR A 235 3.95 -7.69 4.71
CA TYR A 235 4.38 -8.55 3.60
C TYR A 235 5.61 -9.35 3.99
N ALA A 236 5.50 -10.66 3.94
CA ALA A 236 6.58 -11.62 4.17
C ALA A 236 6.27 -12.91 3.40
N GLU A 237 7.28 -13.66 3.00
CA GLU A 237 7.09 -14.95 2.31
C GLU A 237 6.10 -14.87 1.14
N ARG A 238 6.21 -13.80 0.35
CA ARG A 238 5.36 -13.52 -0.81
C ARG A 238 3.86 -13.36 -0.52
N ARG A 239 3.48 -13.07 0.72
CA ARG A 239 2.07 -12.83 1.12
C ARG A 239 1.97 -11.65 2.09
N VAL A 240 0.85 -10.97 2.06
CA VAL A 240 0.49 -9.95 3.05
C VAL A 240 -0.48 -10.57 4.04
N THR A 241 -0.18 -10.46 5.32
CA THR A 241 -1.04 -10.93 6.42
C THR A 241 -1.28 -9.82 7.43
N ALA A 242 -2.37 -9.91 8.18
CA ALA A 242 -2.59 -9.09 9.34
C ALA A 242 -1.67 -9.58 10.47
N ALA A 243 -0.64 -8.81 10.80
CA ALA A 243 0.21 -9.11 11.94
C ALA A 243 -0.49 -8.69 13.26
N PRO A 244 -0.23 -9.41 14.36
CA PRO A 244 -0.79 -9.02 15.65
C PRO A 244 -0.30 -7.60 16.05
N VAL A 245 -1.22 -6.76 16.46
CA VAL A 245 -0.91 -5.46 17.06
C VAL A 245 -0.54 -5.74 18.51
N ARG A 246 0.72 -5.51 18.89
CA ARG A 246 1.09 -5.55 20.31
C ARG A 246 0.38 -4.40 21.02
N PRO A 247 -0.28 -4.67 22.15
CA PRO A 247 -0.81 -3.57 22.97
C PRO A 247 0.34 -2.63 23.38
N PRO A 248 0.07 -1.34 23.50
CA PRO A 248 1.06 -0.40 24.03
C PRO A 248 1.55 -0.87 25.41
N ALA A 249 2.87 -0.79 25.61
CA ALA A 249 3.52 -1.13 26.86
C ALA A 249 3.19 -0.06 27.93
#